data_f868fa60c52f9da097187eeb0d0c67c3
#
_entry.id   f868fa60c52f9da097187eeb0d0c67c3
#
_cell.length_a   1.000
_cell.length_b   1.000
_cell.length_c   1.000
_cell.angle_alpha   90.00
_cell.angle_beta   90.00
_cell.angle_gamma   90.00
#
_symmetry.space_group_name_H-M   'P 1'
#
loop_
_entity.id
_entity.type
_entity.pdbx_description
1 polymer ?
#
loop_
_entity_poly.entity_id
_entity_poly.type
_entity_poly.pdbx_seq_one_letter_code
_entity_poly.pdbx_strand_id
1 'polypeptide(L)'
;YRIEGKLTNLEDQTLYAVFENEDIKVVDTVTCGKPGEFLIEKKQGDFREVTIFFADKMHWVTAYLEKGEKVTITGDVDYPAMLRVKGGRINDRLSAIRKEMAPLLKEQADLIRQLNKKNRENLNSSIEEADMASRLANVNHLLSEEAAAAIKKYPDEEASVVLIQHYFNHPDDTRQMDEL
;
A
#
# COMPACT_ATOMS: atom_id res chain seq x y z
N TYR A 1 -20.14 -5.59 -2.73
CA TYR A 1 -19.09 -4.81 -2.04
C TYR A 1 -19.44 -3.33 -2.08
N ARG A 2 -19.08 -2.63 -1.02
CA ARG A 2 -19.17 -1.16 -0.94
C ARG A 2 -17.85 -0.61 -0.42
N ILE A 3 -17.20 0.25 -1.22
CA ILE A 3 -15.91 0.84 -0.91
C ILE A 3 -16.05 2.35 -0.95
N GLU A 4 -15.76 3.01 0.15
CA GLU A 4 -15.79 4.47 0.27
C GLU A 4 -14.39 5.00 0.51
N GLY A 5 -13.99 6.03 -0.24
CA GLY A 5 -12.73 6.73 -0.07
C GLY A 5 -12.92 8.17 0.34
N LYS A 6 -12.07 8.61 1.27
CA LYS A 6 -11.90 10.02 1.62
C LYS A 6 -10.41 10.30 1.80
N LEU A 7 -9.82 10.85 0.75
CA LEU A 7 -8.38 11.04 0.62
C LEU A 7 -8.04 12.52 0.53
N THR A 8 -6.98 12.93 1.22
CA THR A 8 -6.41 14.26 1.08
C THR A 8 -5.38 14.27 -0.02
N ASN A 9 -5.13 15.43 -0.62
CA ASN A 9 -4.21 15.65 -1.73
C ASN A 9 -4.52 14.84 -3.01
N LEU A 10 -5.71 14.26 -3.11
CA LEU A 10 -6.18 13.62 -4.33
C LEU A 10 -6.87 14.69 -5.20
N GLU A 11 -6.18 15.11 -6.26
CA GLU A 11 -6.69 16.07 -7.25
C GLU A 11 -7.43 15.37 -8.40
N ASP A 12 -7.24 14.06 -8.52
CA ASP A 12 -7.78 13.26 -9.59
C ASP A 12 -9.30 13.17 -9.53
N GLN A 13 -9.95 13.38 -10.67
CA GLN A 13 -11.39 13.15 -10.82
C GLN A 13 -11.73 11.72 -11.23
N THR A 14 -10.73 10.96 -11.67
CA THR A 14 -10.91 9.60 -12.19
C THR A 14 -9.87 8.67 -11.59
N LEU A 15 -10.32 7.54 -11.05
CA LEU A 15 -9.50 6.47 -10.51
C LEU A 15 -9.78 5.19 -11.30
N TYR A 16 -8.87 4.23 -11.23
CA TYR A 16 -9.05 2.90 -11.83
C TYR A 16 -9.05 1.86 -10.73
N ALA A 17 -10.17 1.13 -10.60
CA ALA A 17 -10.31 0.05 -9.64
C ALA A 17 -10.17 -1.31 -10.36
N VAL A 18 -9.19 -2.09 -9.96
CA VAL A 18 -8.93 -3.43 -10.49
C VAL A 18 -9.36 -4.43 -9.44
N PHE A 19 -10.44 -5.16 -9.73
CA PHE A 19 -10.98 -6.22 -8.89
C PHE A 19 -10.40 -7.56 -9.34
N GLU A 20 -9.88 -8.33 -8.40
CA GLU A 20 -9.23 -9.60 -8.72
C GLU A 20 -9.71 -10.73 -7.80
N ASN A 21 -9.75 -11.93 -8.37
CA ASN A 21 -9.71 -13.22 -7.69
C ASN A 21 -8.80 -14.16 -8.50
N GLU A 22 -8.76 -15.46 -8.16
CA GLU A 22 -7.86 -16.43 -8.79
C GLU A 22 -8.02 -16.51 -10.32
N ASP A 23 -9.25 -16.30 -10.84
CA ASP A 23 -9.60 -16.56 -12.24
C ASP A 23 -10.04 -15.29 -13.00
N ILE A 24 -10.38 -14.23 -12.30
CA ILE A 24 -11.07 -13.07 -12.91
C ILE A 24 -10.37 -11.77 -12.50
N LYS A 25 -10.15 -10.94 -13.51
CA LYS A 25 -9.68 -9.57 -13.35
C LYS A 25 -10.62 -8.61 -14.06
N VAL A 26 -11.20 -7.67 -13.31
CA VAL A 26 -12.14 -6.67 -13.84
C VAL A 26 -11.63 -5.28 -13.52
N VAL A 27 -11.60 -4.42 -14.53
CA VAL A 27 -11.18 -3.02 -14.39
C VAL A 27 -12.40 -2.12 -14.50
N ASP A 28 -12.63 -1.32 -13.47
CA ASP A 28 -13.69 -0.32 -13.44
C ASP A 28 -13.05 1.09 -13.37
N THR A 29 -13.68 2.03 -14.06
CA THR A 29 -13.35 3.45 -13.96
C THR A 29 -14.24 4.08 -12.89
N VAL A 30 -13.66 4.78 -11.94
CA VAL A 30 -14.36 5.39 -10.82
C VAL A 30 -14.23 6.90 -10.90
N THR A 31 -15.36 7.60 -10.93
CA THR A 31 -15.37 9.07 -10.91
C THR A 31 -15.54 9.57 -9.47
N CYS A 32 -14.70 10.49 -9.06
CA CYS A 32 -14.80 11.16 -7.77
C CYS A 32 -15.95 12.18 -7.82
N GLY A 33 -16.91 12.07 -6.90
CA GLY A 33 -18.03 12.99 -6.80
C GLY A 33 -17.63 14.37 -6.26
N LYS A 34 -16.61 14.40 -5.40
CA LYS A 34 -15.92 15.57 -4.87
C LYS A 34 -14.44 15.30 -4.83
N PRO A 35 -13.58 16.34 -4.79
CA PRO A 35 -12.15 16.13 -4.64
C PRO A 35 -11.85 15.23 -3.44
N GLY A 36 -11.13 14.14 -3.71
CA GLY A 36 -10.75 13.16 -2.69
C GLY A 36 -11.84 12.19 -2.23
N GLU A 37 -13.10 12.35 -2.65
CA GLU A 37 -14.18 11.45 -2.22
C GLU A 37 -14.64 10.56 -3.38
N PHE A 38 -14.66 9.24 -3.18
CA PHE A 38 -15.20 8.28 -4.13
C PHE A 38 -16.05 7.19 -3.47
N LEU A 39 -16.94 6.62 -4.25
CA LEU A 39 -17.79 5.50 -3.86
C LEU A 39 -17.77 4.45 -4.97
N ILE A 40 -17.47 3.21 -4.61
CA ILE A 40 -17.57 2.06 -5.49
C ILE A 40 -18.61 1.12 -4.91
N GLU A 41 -19.63 0.81 -5.70
CA GLU A 41 -20.64 -0.20 -5.38
C GLU A 41 -20.63 -1.30 -6.43
N LYS A 42 -20.34 -2.53 -6.02
CA LYS A 42 -20.36 -3.70 -6.89
C LYS A 42 -21.30 -4.76 -6.33
N LYS A 43 -22.38 -5.00 -7.07
CA LYS A 43 -23.47 -5.89 -6.61
C LYS A 43 -23.17 -7.37 -6.88
N GLN A 44 -22.32 -7.67 -7.85
CA GLN A 44 -22.01 -9.03 -8.30
C GLN A 44 -20.51 -9.24 -8.42
N GLY A 45 -20.07 -10.46 -8.21
CA GLY A 45 -18.69 -10.90 -8.31
C GLY A 45 -18.21 -11.48 -6.97
N ASP A 46 -17.28 -12.42 -7.07
CA ASP A 46 -16.59 -13.03 -5.92
C ASP A 46 -15.12 -12.61 -5.99
N PHE A 47 -14.86 -11.36 -5.61
CA PHE A 47 -13.53 -10.77 -5.63
C PHE A 47 -12.93 -10.86 -4.24
N ARG A 48 -11.62 -11.14 -4.16
CA ARG A 48 -10.85 -11.18 -2.91
C ARG A 48 -10.16 -9.86 -2.61
N GLU A 49 -9.81 -9.12 -3.67
CA GLU A 49 -9.14 -7.83 -3.50
C GLU A 49 -9.56 -6.82 -4.57
N VAL A 50 -9.31 -5.57 -4.26
CA VAL A 50 -9.38 -4.47 -5.20
C VAL A 50 -8.15 -3.59 -5.06
N THR A 51 -7.48 -3.32 -6.16
CA THR A 51 -6.40 -2.34 -6.23
C THR A 51 -6.92 -1.09 -6.91
N ILE A 52 -6.87 0.04 -6.21
CA ILE A 52 -7.30 1.35 -6.70
C ILE A 52 -6.06 2.14 -7.07
N PHE A 53 -5.90 2.39 -8.37
CA PHE A 53 -4.82 3.20 -8.93
C PHE A 53 -5.27 4.66 -9.00
N PHE A 54 -4.40 5.56 -8.56
CA PHE A 54 -4.56 7.00 -8.77
C PHE A 54 -4.22 7.34 -10.22
N ALA A 55 -4.55 8.55 -10.68
CA ALA A 55 -4.44 8.89 -12.10
C ALA A 55 -3.00 8.84 -12.63
N ASP A 56 -2.01 9.05 -11.78
CA ASP A 56 -0.60 8.90 -12.13
C ASP A 56 -0.21 7.43 -12.44
N LYS A 57 -1.07 6.46 -12.06
CA LYS A 57 -0.85 5.01 -12.18
C LYS A 57 0.44 4.49 -11.52
N MET A 58 1.13 5.35 -10.81
CA MET A 58 2.36 5.05 -10.07
C MET A 58 2.06 4.77 -8.60
N HIS A 59 0.94 5.31 -8.10
CA HIS A 59 0.50 5.13 -6.73
C HIS A 59 -0.85 4.42 -6.70
N TRP A 60 -1.01 3.54 -5.74
CA TRP A 60 -2.23 2.75 -5.57
C TRP A 60 -2.44 2.38 -4.10
N VAL A 61 -3.64 1.89 -3.81
CA VAL A 61 -3.99 1.26 -2.55
C VAL A 61 -4.73 -0.04 -2.83
N THR A 62 -4.38 -1.10 -2.11
CA THR A 62 -5.07 -2.38 -2.17
C THR A 62 -5.95 -2.56 -0.94
N ALA A 63 -7.18 -3.00 -1.14
CA ALA A 63 -8.12 -3.39 -0.11
C ALA A 63 -8.58 -4.85 -0.33
N TYR A 64 -8.60 -5.61 0.75
CA TYR A 64 -9.10 -6.99 0.76
C TYR A 64 -10.60 -6.99 1.00
N LEU A 65 -11.31 -7.83 0.24
CA LEU A 65 -12.77 -7.82 0.18
C LEU A 65 -13.34 -9.06 0.87
N GLU A 66 -14.17 -8.83 1.87
CA GLU A 66 -14.99 -9.87 2.49
C GLU A 66 -16.46 -9.65 2.08
N LYS A 67 -17.18 -10.73 1.82
CA LYS A 67 -18.57 -10.65 1.30
C LYS A 67 -19.49 -9.97 2.30
N GLY A 68 -20.15 -8.92 1.84
CA GLY A 68 -21.09 -8.12 2.65
C GLY A 68 -20.43 -7.04 3.49
N GLU A 69 -19.12 -6.96 3.52
CA GLU A 69 -18.39 -5.94 4.25
C GLU A 69 -18.31 -4.61 3.50
N LYS A 70 -18.29 -3.54 4.27
CA LYS A 70 -18.02 -2.19 3.79
C LYS A 70 -16.56 -1.86 4.06
N VAL A 71 -15.84 -1.45 3.02
CA VAL A 71 -14.46 -0.97 3.13
C VAL A 71 -14.42 0.55 3.11
N THR A 72 -13.62 1.15 3.97
CA THR A 72 -13.33 2.58 3.98
C THR A 72 -11.84 2.84 3.83
N ILE A 73 -11.47 3.79 2.95
CA ILE A 73 -10.08 4.15 2.66
C ILE A 73 -9.91 5.63 2.98
N THR A 74 -8.97 5.93 3.90
CA THR A 74 -8.72 7.31 4.34
C THR A 74 -7.23 7.58 4.44
N GLY A 75 -6.84 8.85 4.29
CA GLY A 75 -5.47 9.29 4.45
C GLY A 75 -5.01 10.24 3.34
N ASP A 76 -3.69 10.37 3.22
CA ASP A 76 -3.03 11.27 2.30
C ASP A 76 -2.40 10.46 1.16
N VAL A 77 -2.76 10.78 -0.10
CA VAL A 77 -2.23 10.08 -1.28
C VAL A 77 -0.74 10.31 -1.51
N ASP A 78 -0.19 11.36 -0.93
CA ASP A 78 1.25 11.60 -0.93
C ASP A 78 2.03 10.52 -0.15
N TYR A 79 1.33 9.78 0.72
CA TYR A 79 1.87 8.68 1.51
C TYR A 79 1.03 7.41 1.34
N PRO A 80 1.00 6.81 0.14
CA PRO A 80 0.06 5.70 -0.15
C PRO A 80 0.25 4.48 0.75
N ALA A 81 1.48 4.18 1.17
CA ALA A 81 1.76 3.10 2.11
C ALA A 81 1.16 3.33 3.52
N MET A 82 0.80 4.56 3.86
CA MET A 82 0.20 4.94 5.14
C MET A 82 -1.32 5.10 5.07
N LEU A 83 -1.94 4.87 3.92
CA LEU A 83 -3.39 4.90 3.78
C LEU A 83 -4.02 3.86 4.69
N ARG A 84 -5.05 4.31 5.40
CA ARG A 84 -5.81 3.47 6.32
C ARG A 84 -6.97 2.83 5.57
N VAL A 85 -6.93 1.51 5.47
CA VAL A 85 -8.01 0.69 4.92
C VAL A 85 -8.73 0.00 6.08
N LYS A 86 -10.02 0.21 6.21
CA LYS A 86 -10.87 -0.32 7.27
C LYS A 86 -12.01 -1.14 6.68
N GLY A 87 -12.42 -2.18 7.40
CA GLY A 87 -13.45 -3.13 7.01
C GLY A 87 -12.85 -4.47 6.59
N GLY A 88 -13.25 -5.54 7.28
CA GLY A 88 -12.69 -6.87 7.19
C GLY A 88 -11.42 -7.07 8.03
N ARG A 89 -11.16 -8.32 8.40
CA ARG A 89 -10.08 -8.67 9.34
C ARG A 89 -8.68 -8.35 8.77
N ILE A 90 -8.48 -8.63 7.48
CA ILE A 90 -7.19 -8.41 6.82
C ILE A 90 -6.86 -6.91 6.78
N ASN A 91 -7.80 -6.08 6.29
CA ASN A 91 -7.60 -4.63 6.20
C ASN A 91 -7.35 -4.00 7.56
N ASP A 92 -8.11 -4.38 8.56
CA ASP A 92 -7.99 -3.85 9.92
C ASP A 92 -6.65 -4.23 10.57
N ARG A 93 -6.19 -5.47 10.36
CA ARG A 93 -4.91 -5.93 10.85
C ARG A 93 -3.75 -5.22 10.15
N LEU A 94 -3.75 -5.17 8.82
CA LEU A 94 -2.71 -4.47 8.04
C LEU A 94 -2.65 -2.98 8.40
N SER A 95 -3.80 -2.32 8.58
CA SER A 95 -3.84 -0.90 8.99
C SER A 95 -3.29 -0.68 10.39
N ALA A 96 -3.49 -1.63 11.33
CA ALA A 96 -2.90 -1.57 12.66
C ALA A 96 -1.36 -1.70 12.60
N ILE A 97 -0.85 -2.68 11.84
CA ILE A 97 0.59 -2.90 11.65
C ILE A 97 1.23 -1.68 10.98
N ARG A 98 0.67 -1.17 9.88
CA ARG A 98 1.17 0.03 9.20
C ARG A 98 1.20 1.27 10.10
N LYS A 99 0.27 1.37 11.04
CA LYS A 99 0.28 2.46 12.03
C LYS A 99 1.48 2.36 12.96
N GLU A 100 1.88 1.17 13.38
CA GLU A 100 3.09 0.94 14.18
C GLU A 100 4.35 1.27 13.36
N MET A 101 4.37 0.93 12.07
CA MET A 101 5.46 1.19 11.12
C MET A 101 5.46 2.63 10.57
N ALA A 102 4.51 3.48 10.91
CA ALA A 102 4.29 4.79 10.29
C ALA A 102 5.53 5.71 10.23
N PRO A 103 6.38 5.81 11.26
CA PRO A 103 7.60 6.64 11.18
C PRO A 103 8.54 6.17 10.05
N LEU A 104 8.76 4.86 9.91
CA LEU A 104 9.62 4.28 8.88
C LEU A 104 9.01 4.43 7.48
N LEU A 105 7.70 4.18 7.34
CA LEU A 105 6.98 4.36 6.07
C LEU A 105 7.02 5.81 5.59
N LYS A 106 6.93 6.76 6.53
CA LYS A 106 7.06 8.18 6.21
C LYS A 106 8.47 8.53 5.75
N GLU A 107 9.50 8.08 6.47
CA GLU A 107 10.90 8.33 6.09
C GLU A 107 11.21 7.71 4.72
N GLN A 108 10.75 6.47 4.46
CA GLN A 108 10.88 5.82 3.16
C GLN A 108 10.29 6.67 2.04
N ALA A 109 9.03 7.13 2.19
CA ALA A 109 8.34 7.93 1.20
C ALA A 109 9.05 9.28 0.95
N ASP A 110 9.52 9.94 2.01
CA ASP A 110 10.23 11.21 1.91
C ASP A 110 11.58 11.05 1.20
N LEU A 111 12.33 9.97 1.48
CA LEU A 111 13.60 9.66 0.81
C LEU A 111 13.40 9.35 -0.68
N ILE A 112 12.40 8.53 -1.03
CA ILE A 112 12.06 8.22 -2.42
C ILE A 112 11.69 9.50 -3.17
N ARG A 113 10.90 10.37 -2.56
CA ARG A 113 10.49 11.64 -3.17
C ARG A 113 11.67 12.56 -3.42
N GLN A 114 12.61 12.66 -2.46
CA GLN A 114 13.83 13.45 -2.60
C GLN A 114 14.73 12.91 -3.71
N LEU A 115 14.95 11.60 -3.77
CA LEU A 115 15.72 10.94 -4.84
C LEU A 115 15.09 11.18 -6.21
N ASN A 116 13.78 10.99 -6.33
CA ASN A 116 13.07 11.23 -7.58
C ASN A 116 13.14 12.69 -8.04
N LYS A 117 13.08 13.65 -7.11
CA LYS A 117 13.25 15.08 -7.41
C LYS A 117 14.64 15.37 -7.94
N LYS A 118 15.70 14.89 -7.27
CA LYS A 118 17.09 15.09 -7.70
C LYS A 118 17.35 14.50 -9.10
N ASN A 119 16.86 13.30 -9.35
CA ASN A 119 16.97 12.65 -10.66
C ASN A 119 16.32 13.47 -11.79
N ARG A 120 15.15 14.07 -11.53
CA ARG A 120 14.47 14.91 -12.53
C ARG A 120 15.19 16.23 -12.80
N GLU A 121 15.82 16.81 -11.79
CA GLU A 121 16.52 18.08 -11.90
C GLU A 121 17.97 17.93 -12.37
N ASN A 122 18.45 16.71 -12.64
CA ASN A 122 19.87 16.40 -12.96
C ASN A 122 20.87 16.99 -11.94
N LEU A 123 20.42 17.17 -10.70
CA LEU A 123 21.22 17.71 -9.60
C LEU A 123 22.03 16.59 -8.93
N ASN A 124 22.82 15.86 -9.71
CA ASN A 124 23.55 14.70 -9.21
C ASN A 124 24.78 15.16 -8.41
N SER A 125 24.60 15.28 -7.10
CA SER A 125 25.71 15.22 -6.16
C SER A 125 25.88 13.76 -5.74
N SER A 126 26.88 13.09 -6.27
CA SER A 126 27.11 11.65 -6.08
C SER A 126 27.18 11.22 -4.60
N ILE A 127 27.64 12.11 -3.72
CA ILE A 127 27.78 11.84 -2.28
C ILE A 127 26.43 11.90 -1.57
N GLU A 128 25.60 12.92 -1.83
CA GLU A 128 24.28 13.05 -1.20
C GLU A 128 23.29 11.98 -1.68
N GLU A 129 23.38 11.59 -2.95
CA GLU A 129 22.57 10.49 -3.48
C GLU A 129 22.95 9.15 -2.86
N ALA A 130 24.26 8.89 -2.71
CA ALA A 130 24.75 7.70 -2.05
C ALA A 130 24.31 7.64 -0.57
N ASP A 131 24.34 8.76 0.15
CA ASP A 131 23.84 8.84 1.52
C ASP A 131 22.35 8.55 1.60
N MET A 132 21.53 9.20 0.75
CA MET A 132 20.09 8.96 0.73
C MET A 132 19.76 7.50 0.33
N ALA A 133 20.49 6.93 -0.63
CA ALA A 133 20.30 5.53 -1.02
C ALA A 133 20.65 4.56 0.12
N SER A 134 21.73 4.85 0.86
CA SER A 134 22.13 4.07 2.04
C SER A 134 21.07 4.16 3.15
N ARG A 135 20.55 5.36 3.40
CA ARG A 135 19.46 5.56 4.38
C ARG A 135 18.19 4.82 3.96
N LEU A 136 17.83 4.88 2.66
CA LEU A 136 16.67 4.17 2.14
C LEU A 136 16.82 2.65 2.30
N ALA A 137 18.02 2.11 2.03
CA ALA A 137 18.31 0.68 2.23
C ALA A 137 18.16 0.30 3.72
N ASN A 138 18.66 1.12 4.65
CA ASN A 138 18.50 0.89 6.08
C ASN A 138 17.01 0.94 6.51
N VAL A 139 16.25 1.91 6.04
CA VAL A 139 14.80 2.01 6.33
C VAL A 139 14.04 0.80 5.79
N ASN A 140 14.37 0.34 4.58
CA ASN A 140 13.77 -0.88 4.01
C ASN A 140 14.08 -2.13 4.86
N HIS A 141 15.31 -2.24 5.35
CA HIS A 141 15.69 -3.33 6.26
C HIS A 141 14.88 -3.29 7.56
N LEU A 142 14.78 -2.13 8.20
CA LEU A 142 13.97 -1.95 9.42
C LEU A 142 12.49 -2.26 9.18
N LEU A 143 11.92 -1.88 8.03
CA LEU A 143 10.56 -2.23 7.65
C LEU A 143 10.37 -3.74 7.51
N SER A 144 11.36 -4.44 6.96
CA SER A 144 11.33 -5.92 6.88
C SER A 144 11.41 -6.57 8.25
N GLU A 145 12.22 -6.04 9.18
CA GLU A 145 12.29 -6.52 10.57
C GLU A 145 10.95 -6.34 11.31
N GLU A 146 10.31 -5.17 11.17
CA GLU A 146 8.99 -4.91 11.75
C GLU A 146 7.92 -5.83 11.15
N ALA A 147 7.96 -6.07 9.83
CA ALA A 147 7.07 -7.02 9.16
C ALA A 147 7.29 -8.44 9.69
N ALA A 148 8.53 -8.89 9.84
CA ALA A 148 8.87 -10.20 10.41
C ALA A 148 8.34 -10.35 11.84
N ALA A 149 8.49 -9.30 12.67
CA ALA A 149 7.95 -9.31 14.03
C ALA A 149 6.42 -9.42 14.05
N ALA A 150 5.73 -8.71 13.14
CA ALA A 150 4.28 -8.80 13.00
C ALA A 150 3.83 -10.20 12.54
N ILE A 151 4.52 -10.82 11.59
CA ILE A 151 4.24 -12.18 11.11
C ILE A 151 4.41 -13.18 12.26
N LYS A 152 5.49 -13.11 13.03
CA LYS A 152 5.71 -13.98 14.21
C LYS A 152 4.65 -13.80 15.28
N LYS A 153 4.11 -12.60 15.43
CA LYS A 153 3.03 -12.29 16.39
C LYS A 153 1.67 -12.82 15.94
N TYR A 154 1.43 -12.92 14.62
CA TYR A 154 0.14 -13.31 14.03
C TYR A 154 0.31 -14.38 12.93
N PRO A 155 0.95 -15.53 13.18
CA PRO A 155 1.39 -16.47 12.15
C PRO A 155 0.22 -17.08 11.35
N ASP A 156 -0.94 -17.24 11.98
CA ASP A 156 -2.11 -17.89 11.37
C ASP A 156 -3.07 -16.87 10.69
N GLU A 157 -2.72 -15.59 10.63
CA GLU A 157 -3.57 -14.58 9.99
C GLU A 157 -3.24 -14.40 8.51
N GLU A 158 -4.25 -14.24 7.66
CA GLU A 158 -4.09 -13.94 6.23
C GLU A 158 -3.29 -12.64 5.99
N ALA A 159 -3.36 -11.68 6.93
CA ALA A 159 -2.53 -10.48 6.89
C ALA A 159 -1.03 -10.78 6.89
N SER A 160 -0.59 -11.87 7.53
CA SER A 160 0.80 -12.30 7.53
C SER A 160 1.26 -12.79 6.16
N VAL A 161 0.39 -13.48 5.42
CA VAL A 161 0.67 -13.86 4.03
C VAL A 161 0.89 -12.62 3.16
N VAL A 162 0.06 -11.58 3.34
CA VAL A 162 0.22 -10.32 2.63
C VAL A 162 1.55 -9.64 2.96
N LEU A 163 1.95 -9.64 4.23
CA LEU A 163 3.24 -9.08 4.64
C LEU A 163 4.42 -9.86 4.03
N ILE A 164 4.35 -11.18 4.00
CA ILE A 164 5.37 -12.02 3.35
C ILE A 164 5.48 -11.63 1.87
N GLN A 165 4.37 -11.57 1.16
CA GLN A 165 4.35 -11.21 -0.26
C GLN A 165 4.89 -9.78 -0.52
N HIS A 166 4.69 -8.86 0.42
CA HIS A 166 5.09 -7.47 0.25
C HIS A 166 6.56 -7.21 0.61
N TYR A 167 7.06 -7.81 1.68
CA TYR A 167 8.37 -7.51 2.24
C TYR A 167 9.44 -8.55 1.95
N PHE A 168 9.08 -9.80 1.57
CA PHE A 168 9.99 -10.92 1.41
C PHE A 168 9.88 -11.58 0.02
N ASN A 169 9.63 -10.78 -1.01
CA ASN A 169 9.41 -11.27 -2.38
C ASN A 169 10.72 -11.36 -3.21
N HIS A 170 11.86 -11.01 -2.63
CA HIS A 170 13.16 -11.07 -3.30
C HIS A 170 13.86 -12.40 -3.03
N PRO A 171 14.60 -12.98 -4.03
CA PRO A 171 15.35 -14.23 -3.82
C PRO A 171 16.37 -14.18 -2.68
N ASP A 172 16.89 -12.98 -2.37
CA ASP A 172 17.84 -12.77 -1.28
C ASP A 172 17.16 -12.78 0.11
N ASP A 173 15.84 -12.69 0.15
CA ASP A 173 15.06 -12.69 1.40
C ASP A 173 14.76 -14.10 1.94
N THR A 174 15.11 -15.14 1.17
CA THR A 174 14.84 -16.55 1.53
C THR A 174 15.43 -16.95 2.88
N ARG A 175 16.57 -16.40 3.27
CA ARG A 175 17.19 -16.67 4.58
C ARG A 175 16.35 -16.14 5.75
N GLN A 176 15.72 -14.98 5.57
CA GLN A 176 14.82 -14.41 6.59
C GLN A 176 13.49 -15.15 6.65
N MET A 177 13.04 -15.71 5.51
CA MET A 177 11.81 -16.54 5.47
C MET A 177 11.98 -17.87 6.20
N ASP A 178 13.18 -18.47 6.17
CA ASP A 178 13.46 -19.73 6.88
C ASP A 178 13.44 -19.57 8.42
N GLU A 179 13.51 -18.32 8.91
CA GLU A 179 13.47 -17.98 10.34
C GLU A 179 12.07 -17.54 10.82
N LEU A 180 11.09 -17.41 9.92
CA LEU A 180 9.70 -17.03 10.20
C LEU A 180 8.84 -18.26 10.48
#